data_818242b83356c458f7198ef527263b77
#
_entry.id   818242b83356c458f7198ef527263b77
#
_cell.length_a   1.000
_cell.length_b   1.000
_cell.length_c   1.000
_cell.angle_alpha   90.00
_cell.angle_beta   90.00
_cell.angle_gamma   90.00
#
_symmetry.space_group_name_H-M   'P 1'
#
loop_
_entity.id
_entity.type
_entity.pdbx_description
1 polymer ?
#
loop_
_entity_poly.entity_id
_entity_poly.type
_entity_poly.pdbx_seq_one_letter_code
_entity_poly.pdbx_strand_id
1 'polypeptide(L)'
;MKKCAKTYALALSCLIAGTLAMTGCQTIADSKSGMSNPTQAVTLPLADATLQNYRWQLVSVTDLAGKPTKLELFNQAKPLLVSFDKGRVSFDNTCNRMWGNYSLTHDNVLIKNIVSTRMMCLPESRMAFDAAAPSTLQGQFKLTQDSKGELMLTVTDKSQISLFKAIAK
;
A
#
# COMPACT_ATOMS: atom_id res chain seq x y z
N MET A 1 28.55 -36.76 -33.46
CA MET A 1 29.12 -38.15 -33.46
C MET A 1 28.77 -38.79 -32.11
N LYS A 2 28.21 -40.01 -32.20
CA LYS A 2 27.95 -41.03 -31.14
C LYS A 2 26.85 -40.61 -30.15
N LYS A 3 25.56 -41.02 -30.25
CA LYS A 3 24.92 -42.35 -30.29
C LYS A 3 25.22 -43.20 -29.01
N CYS A 4 24.17 -43.51 -28.29
CA CYS A 4 23.71 -44.84 -27.84
C CYS A 4 22.71 -44.57 -26.72
N ALA A 5 21.46 -44.92 -26.82
CA ALA A 5 20.74 -46.16 -27.01
C ALA A 5 20.42 -46.93 -25.71
N LYS A 6 19.10 -47.00 -25.47
CA LYS A 6 18.31 -48.19 -25.09
C LYS A 6 18.67 -48.95 -23.80
N THR A 7 17.71 -49.18 -22.95
CA THR A 7 17.07 -50.52 -22.91
C THR A 7 15.85 -50.56 -21.99
N TYR A 8 14.88 -51.31 -22.40
CA TYR A 8 13.64 -51.81 -21.86
C TYR A 8 13.78 -52.66 -20.58
N ALA A 9 12.77 -52.69 -19.76
CA ALA A 9 12.29 -53.93 -19.14
C ALA A 9 10.83 -53.81 -18.70
N LEU A 10 10.04 -54.71 -19.25
CA LEU A 10 8.69 -55.11 -18.88
C LEU A 10 8.71 -56.01 -17.63
N ALA A 11 7.64 -56.01 -16.85
CA ALA A 11 6.95 -57.13 -16.24
C ALA A 11 6.01 -56.62 -15.15
N LEU A 12 4.80 -56.84 -15.21
CA LEU A 12 3.85 -57.95 -15.11
C LEU A 12 3.11 -57.92 -13.75
N SER A 13 1.82 -57.69 -13.85
CA SER A 13 0.66 -58.20 -13.08
C SER A 13 0.80 -58.59 -11.61
N CYS A 14 -0.10 -58.04 -10.77
CA CYS A 14 -0.93 -58.85 -9.88
C CYS A 14 -2.22 -58.13 -9.49
N LEU A 15 -3.34 -58.71 -9.94
CA LEU A 15 -4.70 -58.50 -9.48
C LEU A 15 -4.85 -59.12 -8.08
N ILE A 16 -5.33 -58.35 -7.11
CA ILE A 16 -6.08 -58.92 -5.98
C ILE A 16 -7.22 -57.97 -5.65
N ALA A 17 -8.43 -58.46 -5.81
CA ALA A 17 -9.67 -57.88 -5.36
C ALA A 17 -9.79 -57.98 -3.84
N GLY A 18 -10.20 -56.92 -3.18
CA GLY A 18 -10.53 -56.91 -1.77
C GLY A 18 -11.47 -55.78 -1.45
N THR A 19 -12.77 -56.06 -1.56
CA THR A 19 -13.87 -55.23 -1.07
C THR A 19 -13.89 -55.25 0.45
N LEU A 20 -13.73 -54.11 1.10
CA LEU A 20 -14.21 -53.87 2.46
C LEU A 20 -14.72 -52.44 2.54
N ALA A 21 -16.05 -52.35 2.52
CA ALA A 21 -16.77 -51.14 2.88
C ALA A 21 -16.58 -50.84 4.38
N MET A 22 -15.96 -49.71 4.72
CA MET A 22 -16.07 -49.13 6.05
C MET A 22 -16.63 -47.74 5.90
N THR A 23 -17.92 -47.62 6.19
CA THR A 23 -18.63 -46.38 6.52
C THR A 23 -18.01 -45.79 7.78
N GLY A 24 -17.08 -44.89 7.61
CA GLY A 24 -16.58 -44.05 8.70
C GLY A 24 -17.38 -42.76 8.74
N CYS A 25 -18.34 -42.66 9.69
CA CYS A 25 -18.87 -41.37 10.11
C CYS A 25 -17.72 -40.48 10.60
N GLN A 26 -17.34 -39.49 9.81
CA GLN A 26 -16.52 -38.39 10.31
C GLN A 26 -17.42 -37.45 11.07
N THR A 27 -17.41 -37.57 12.38
CA THR A 27 -17.89 -36.51 13.26
C THR A 27 -17.07 -35.23 12.99
N ILE A 28 -17.72 -34.25 12.43
CA ILE A 28 -17.17 -32.91 12.32
C ILE A 28 -17.07 -32.38 13.76
N ALA A 29 -15.88 -32.47 14.32
CA ALA A 29 -15.56 -31.76 15.55
C ALA A 29 -15.57 -30.27 15.25
N ASP A 30 -16.61 -29.60 15.71
CA ASP A 30 -16.73 -28.15 15.79
C ASP A 30 -15.62 -27.63 16.70
N SER A 31 -14.44 -27.45 16.14
CA SER A 31 -13.36 -26.72 16.82
C SER A 31 -13.66 -25.24 16.73
N LYS A 32 -14.49 -24.74 17.64
CA LYS A 32 -14.51 -23.34 18.04
C LYS A 32 -13.15 -22.97 18.62
N SER A 33 -12.17 -22.80 17.77
CA SER A 33 -10.96 -22.08 18.07
C SER A 33 -11.23 -20.61 17.73
N GLY A 34 -11.72 -19.87 18.68
CA GLY A 34 -11.80 -18.42 18.64
C GLY A 34 -10.41 -17.81 18.65
N MET A 35 -9.68 -17.97 17.57
CA MET A 35 -8.54 -17.15 17.22
C MET A 35 -9.11 -15.99 16.41
N SER A 36 -9.33 -14.86 17.09
CA SER A 36 -9.49 -13.58 16.42
C SER A 36 -8.22 -13.31 15.62
N ASN A 37 -8.25 -13.71 14.35
CA ASN A 37 -7.26 -13.28 13.37
C ASN A 37 -7.18 -11.76 13.42
N PRO A 38 -6.01 -11.14 13.57
CA PRO A 38 -5.87 -9.71 13.36
C PRO A 38 -6.40 -9.45 11.95
N THR A 39 -7.43 -8.64 11.87
CA THR A 39 -8.15 -8.34 10.65
C THR A 39 -7.15 -7.76 9.63
N GLN A 40 -6.77 -8.59 8.66
CA GLN A 40 -5.76 -8.21 7.68
C GLN A 40 -6.36 -7.17 6.75
N ALA A 41 -5.66 -6.05 6.60
CA ALA A 41 -6.00 -5.06 5.60
C ALA A 41 -5.94 -5.69 4.18
N VAL A 42 -6.99 -5.51 3.40
CA VAL A 42 -7.08 -6.02 2.02
C VAL A 42 -6.36 -5.06 1.09
N THR A 43 -5.47 -5.57 0.25
CA THR A 43 -4.85 -4.77 -0.81
C THR A 43 -5.83 -4.60 -1.96
N LEU A 44 -6.01 -3.37 -2.41
CA LEU A 44 -6.88 -3.00 -3.52
C LEU A 44 -6.06 -2.55 -4.73
N PRO A 45 -6.58 -2.71 -5.96
CA PRO A 45 -5.93 -2.13 -7.14
C PRO A 45 -5.96 -0.60 -7.02
N LEU A 46 -4.84 0.02 -7.36
CA LEU A 46 -4.73 1.48 -7.38
C LEU A 46 -5.34 2.02 -8.67
N ALA A 47 -6.44 2.74 -8.55
CA ALA A 47 -7.14 3.36 -9.68
C ALA A 47 -7.08 4.88 -9.57
N ASP A 48 -6.99 5.55 -10.73
CA ASP A 48 -6.98 7.02 -10.79
C ASP A 48 -8.24 7.63 -10.19
N ALA A 49 -9.40 7.02 -10.45
CA ALA A 49 -10.66 7.43 -9.84
C ALA A 49 -10.63 7.37 -8.30
N THR A 50 -9.97 6.36 -7.73
CA THR A 50 -9.83 6.23 -6.27
C THR A 50 -8.96 7.35 -5.71
N LEU A 51 -7.85 7.67 -6.37
CA LEU A 51 -7.00 8.79 -5.97
C LEU A 51 -7.78 10.10 -6.02
N GLN A 52 -8.59 10.30 -7.06
CA GLN A 52 -9.34 11.53 -7.29
C GLN A 52 -10.58 11.68 -6.41
N ASN A 53 -11.21 10.60 -5.95
CA ASN A 53 -12.46 10.65 -5.17
C ASN A 53 -12.25 11.09 -3.72
N TYR A 54 -11.03 11.03 -3.22
CA TYR A 54 -10.69 11.34 -1.83
C TYR A 54 -9.65 12.44 -1.73
N ARG A 55 -9.61 13.08 -0.56
CA ARG A 55 -8.43 13.78 -0.08
C ARG A 55 -7.65 12.83 0.81
N TRP A 56 -6.34 12.92 0.78
CA TRP A 56 -5.44 12.02 1.49
C TRP A 56 -4.74 12.76 2.61
N GLN A 57 -5.11 12.42 3.83
CA GLN A 57 -4.53 13.02 5.03
C GLN A 57 -3.32 12.22 5.48
N LEU A 58 -2.18 12.87 5.63
CA LEU A 58 -0.97 12.24 6.18
C LEU A 58 -1.21 11.84 7.64
N VAL A 59 -0.94 10.56 7.94
CA VAL A 59 -1.08 9.96 9.27
C VAL A 59 0.27 9.78 9.94
N SER A 60 1.26 9.27 9.19
CA SER A 60 2.60 9.05 9.72
C SER A 60 3.66 9.04 8.62
N VAL A 61 4.88 9.36 8.99
CA VAL A 61 6.08 9.11 8.20
C VAL A 61 7.09 8.40 9.11
N THR A 62 7.51 7.21 8.70
CA THR A 62 8.47 6.39 9.43
C THR A 62 9.66 6.04 8.54
N ASP A 63 10.77 5.66 9.13
CA ASP A 63 11.81 4.93 8.41
C ASP A 63 11.35 3.48 8.11
N LEU A 64 12.19 2.72 7.41
CA LEU A 64 11.87 1.32 7.06
C LEU A 64 11.82 0.37 8.27
N ALA A 65 12.35 0.80 9.41
CA ALA A 65 12.27 0.09 10.69
C ALA A 65 11.03 0.47 11.52
N GLY A 66 10.18 1.38 11.01
CA GLY A 66 8.96 1.83 11.67
C GLY A 66 9.17 2.97 12.68
N LYS A 67 10.38 3.53 12.78
CA LYS A 67 10.63 4.66 13.67
C LYS A 67 10.12 5.96 13.05
N PRO A 68 9.35 6.79 13.79
CA PRO A 68 8.85 8.07 13.28
C PRO A 68 9.98 8.99 12.79
N THR A 69 9.77 9.57 11.63
CA THR A 69 10.66 10.54 10.99
C THR A 69 9.86 11.77 10.56
N LYS A 70 10.53 12.77 10.01
CA LYS A 70 9.86 13.96 9.48
C LYS A 70 8.94 14.64 10.51
N LEU A 71 9.44 14.80 11.73
CA LEU A 71 8.67 15.39 12.85
C LEU A 71 8.10 16.76 12.51
N GLU A 72 8.74 17.53 11.64
CA GLU A 72 8.24 18.80 11.12
C GLU A 72 6.86 18.69 10.47
N LEU A 73 6.51 17.51 9.90
CA LEU A 73 5.21 17.27 9.29
C LEU A 73 4.07 17.10 10.32
N PHE A 74 4.42 16.85 11.58
CA PHE A 74 3.46 16.59 12.66
C PHE A 74 3.35 17.74 13.66
N ASN A 75 4.28 18.69 13.64
CA ASN A 75 4.30 19.87 14.51
C ASN A 75 3.41 21.02 13.98
N GLN A 76 2.44 20.69 13.13
CA GLN A 76 1.54 21.66 12.52
C GLN A 76 0.14 21.55 13.12
N ALA A 77 -0.56 22.69 13.20
CA ALA A 77 -1.94 22.74 13.69
C ALA A 77 -2.91 21.94 12.80
N LYS A 78 -2.54 21.70 11.55
CA LYS A 78 -3.33 20.94 10.58
C LYS A 78 -2.43 19.93 9.87
N PRO A 79 -2.89 18.68 9.70
CA PRO A 79 -2.13 17.65 8.98
C PRO A 79 -2.01 18.02 7.49
N LEU A 80 -0.94 17.54 6.85
CA LEU A 80 -0.80 17.61 5.41
C LEU A 80 -1.97 16.90 4.72
N LEU A 81 -2.59 17.59 3.77
CA LEU A 81 -3.59 17.00 2.88
C LEU A 81 -3.07 17.00 1.45
N VAL A 82 -3.35 15.92 0.75
CA VAL A 82 -3.02 15.74 -0.66
C VAL A 82 -4.28 15.49 -1.45
N SER A 83 -4.42 16.14 -2.60
CA SER A 83 -5.54 15.96 -3.51
C SER A 83 -5.02 15.67 -4.91
N PHE A 84 -5.66 14.71 -5.58
CA PHE A 84 -5.41 14.37 -6.98
C PHE A 84 -6.61 14.80 -7.83
N ASP A 85 -6.37 15.41 -8.98
CA ASP A 85 -7.40 15.80 -9.93
C ASP A 85 -6.82 15.92 -11.34
N LYS A 86 -7.33 15.12 -12.28
CA LYS A 86 -7.02 15.21 -13.73
C LYS A 86 -5.54 15.38 -14.04
N GLY A 87 -4.68 14.51 -13.48
CA GLY A 87 -3.24 14.55 -13.69
C GLY A 87 -2.49 15.60 -12.88
N ARG A 88 -3.18 16.31 -11.97
CA ARG A 88 -2.58 17.29 -11.05
C ARG A 88 -2.64 16.77 -9.63
N VAL A 89 -1.57 16.96 -8.88
CA VAL A 89 -1.52 16.74 -7.43
C VAL A 89 -1.33 18.09 -6.74
N SER A 90 -2.05 18.32 -5.65
CA SER A 90 -1.93 19.53 -4.83
C SER A 90 -1.72 19.16 -3.37
N PHE A 91 -1.03 20.06 -2.66
CA PHE A 91 -0.71 19.93 -1.23
C PHE A 91 -1.40 21.06 -0.49
N ASP A 92 -2.29 20.69 0.42
CA ASP A 92 -3.05 21.62 1.25
C ASP A 92 -2.50 21.64 2.69
N ASN A 93 -2.82 22.68 3.43
CA ASN A 93 -2.32 22.96 4.77
C ASN A 93 -0.82 23.33 4.81
N THR A 94 -0.18 23.47 3.67
CA THR A 94 1.16 24.04 3.53
C THR A 94 1.11 25.57 3.69
N CYS A 95 2.23 26.18 4.03
CA CYS A 95 2.33 27.64 4.04
C CYS A 95 2.31 28.20 2.62
N ASN A 96 3.10 27.61 1.75
CA ASN A 96 3.14 27.94 0.35
C ASN A 96 2.15 27.07 -0.43
N ARG A 97 1.46 27.63 -1.42
CA ARG A 97 0.67 26.83 -2.35
C ARG A 97 1.60 25.96 -3.15
N MET A 98 1.31 24.65 -3.16
CA MET A 98 2.17 23.66 -3.79
C MET A 98 1.35 22.71 -4.64
N TRP A 99 1.81 22.44 -5.85
CA TRP A 99 1.19 21.49 -6.76
C TRP A 99 2.21 20.92 -7.73
N GLY A 100 1.87 19.81 -8.36
CA GLY A 100 2.65 19.16 -9.40
C GLY A 100 1.78 18.41 -10.38
N ASN A 101 2.39 17.73 -11.33
CA ASN A 101 1.71 16.79 -12.22
C ASN A 101 1.90 15.37 -11.71
N TYR A 102 0.88 14.54 -11.85
CA TYR A 102 1.01 13.10 -11.62
C TYR A 102 0.52 12.30 -12.82
N SER A 103 1.06 11.11 -12.96
CA SER A 103 0.55 10.09 -13.86
C SER A 103 0.54 8.75 -13.15
N LEU A 104 -0.52 7.97 -13.36
CA LEU A 104 -0.67 6.62 -12.86
C LEU A 104 -0.42 5.64 -14.00
N THR A 105 0.50 4.70 -13.81
CA THR A 105 0.77 3.61 -14.74
C THR A 105 0.80 2.32 -13.95
N HIS A 106 -0.23 1.48 -14.09
CA HIS A 106 -0.47 0.32 -13.23
C HIS A 106 -0.51 0.76 -11.75
N ASP A 107 0.40 0.25 -10.92
CA ASP A 107 0.47 0.57 -9.49
C ASP A 107 1.53 1.63 -9.15
N ASN A 108 2.07 2.32 -10.16
CA ASN A 108 3.09 3.35 -9.98
C ASN A 108 2.52 4.74 -10.22
N VAL A 109 2.62 5.59 -9.22
CA VAL A 109 2.33 7.02 -9.34
C VAL A 109 3.64 7.76 -9.54
N LEU A 110 3.75 8.47 -10.63
CA LEU A 110 4.89 9.32 -10.94
C LEU A 110 4.50 10.77 -10.76
N ILE A 111 5.16 11.47 -9.85
CA ILE A 111 4.95 12.89 -9.60
C ILE A 111 6.12 13.68 -10.14
N LYS A 112 5.81 14.72 -10.92
CA LYS A 112 6.79 15.59 -11.58
C LYS A 112 6.40 17.05 -11.46
N ASN A 113 7.38 17.93 -11.73
CA ASN A 113 7.17 19.36 -11.87
C ASN A 113 6.45 19.98 -10.67
N ILE A 114 6.88 19.62 -9.46
CA ILE A 114 6.36 20.26 -8.25
C ILE A 114 6.83 21.70 -8.23
N VAL A 115 5.87 22.62 -8.17
CA VAL A 115 6.08 24.05 -8.03
C VAL A 115 5.45 24.55 -6.75
N SER A 116 6.00 25.60 -6.18
CA SER A 116 5.54 26.21 -4.95
C SER A 116 5.67 27.75 -5.03
N THR A 117 4.76 28.46 -4.39
CA THR A 117 4.98 29.87 -4.10
C THR A 117 6.17 30.03 -3.12
N ARG A 118 6.71 31.23 -3.00
CA ARG A 118 7.87 31.50 -2.15
C ARG A 118 7.57 32.60 -1.15
N MET A 119 6.58 32.37 -0.29
CA MET A 119 6.32 33.25 0.84
C MET A 119 7.18 32.85 2.03
N MET A 120 7.66 33.84 2.78
CA MET A 120 8.27 33.56 4.08
C MET A 120 7.16 33.30 5.09
N CYS A 121 7.27 32.21 5.81
CA CYS A 121 6.28 31.75 6.78
C CYS A 121 6.87 31.65 8.17
N LEU A 122 6.16 32.17 9.14
CA LEU A 122 6.52 32.03 10.54
C LEU A 122 5.50 31.12 11.26
N PRO A 123 5.95 30.31 12.20
CA PRO A 123 7.34 30.05 12.60
C PRO A 123 8.12 29.27 11.52
N GLU A 124 9.45 29.23 11.64
CA GLU A 124 10.35 28.56 10.68
C GLU A 124 9.98 27.07 10.42
N SER A 125 9.39 26.40 11.41
CA SER A 125 8.88 25.03 11.26
C SER A 125 7.89 24.87 10.11
N ARG A 126 7.18 25.93 9.69
CA ARG A 126 6.29 25.91 8.52
C ARG A 126 7.06 25.83 7.21
N MET A 127 8.24 26.44 7.14
CA MET A 127 9.12 26.33 5.98
C MET A 127 9.72 24.91 5.90
N ALA A 128 10.13 24.35 7.04
CA ALA A 128 10.59 22.96 7.10
C ALA A 128 9.48 21.96 6.69
N PHE A 129 8.24 22.21 7.11
CA PHE A 129 7.07 21.44 6.69
C PHE A 129 6.88 21.49 5.16
N ASP A 130 6.89 22.69 4.55
CA ASP A 130 6.75 22.84 3.10
C ASP A 130 7.86 22.11 2.34
N ALA A 131 9.10 22.19 2.84
CA ALA A 131 10.23 21.52 2.23
C ALA A 131 10.13 19.97 2.30
N ALA A 132 9.53 19.45 3.36
CA ALA A 132 9.40 18.01 3.58
C ALA A 132 8.17 17.40 2.88
N ALA A 133 7.10 18.16 2.69
CA ALA A 133 5.82 17.67 2.17
C ALA A 133 5.93 16.89 0.85
N PRO A 134 6.68 17.33 -0.18
CA PRO A 134 6.78 16.60 -1.45
C PRO A 134 7.41 15.22 -1.33
N SER A 135 8.32 15.02 -0.37
CA SER A 135 9.00 13.72 -0.19
C SER A 135 8.04 12.62 0.26
N THR A 136 6.89 12.98 0.85
CA THR A 136 5.90 12.01 1.33
C THR A 136 5.20 11.25 0.19
N LEU A 137 5.26 11.78 -1.02
CA LEU A 137 4.63 11.17 -2.21
C LEU A 137 5.66 10.56 -3.19
N GLN A 138 6.91 10.41 -2.79
CA GLN A 138 7.94 9.78 -3.62
C GLN A 138 8.00 8.29 -3.31
N GLY A 139 7.90 7.42 -4.34
CA GLY A 139 8.05 5.98 -4.18
C GLY A 139 6.92 5.16 -4.76
N GLN A 140 6.79 3.94 -4.27
CA GLN A 140 5.74 2.99 -4.66
C GLN A 140 4.48 3.22 -3.83
N PHE A 141 3.34 3.22 -4.51
CA PHE A 141 2.02 3.42 -3.91
C PHE A 141 1.33 2.08 -3.71
N LYS A 142 0.72 1.90 -2.56
CA LYS A 142 -0.10 0.74 -2.24
C LYS A 142 -1.39 1.18 -1.57
N LEU A 143 -2.51 0.80 -2.15
CA LEU A 143 -3.84 1.06 -1.59
C LEU A 143 -4.28 -0.16 -0.78
N THR A 144 -4.75 0.08 0.43
CA THR A 144 -5.33 -0.96 1.30
C THR A 144 -6.64 -0.48 1.90
N GLN A 145 -7.48 -1.43 2.27
CA GLN A 145 -8.69 -1.19 3.04
C GLN A 145 -8.61 -1.95 4.35
N ASP A 146 -8.88 -1.30 5.45
CA ASP A 146 -8.92 -1.95 6.75
C ASP A 146 -10.28 -2.63 7.00
N SER A 147 -10.40 -3.29 8.14
CA SER A 147 -11.63 -3.99 8.54
C SER A 147 -12.85 -3.11 8.74
N LYS A 148 -12.64 -1.82 8.91
CA LYS A 148 -13.72 -0.82 9.07
C LYS A 148 -14.13 -0.21 7.74
N GLY A 149 -13.48 -0.62 6.64
CA GLY A 149 -13.69 -0.06 5.31
C GLY A 149 -12.90 1.24 5.06
N GLU A 150 -12.02 1.66 5.98
CA GLU A 150 -11.18 2.85 5.77
C GLU A 150 -10.10 2.56 4.73
N LEU A 151 -9.95 3.47 3.77
CA LEU A 151 -8.93 3.38 2.75
C LEU A 151 -7.64 4.04 3.23
N MET A 152 -6.55 3.31 3.09
CA MET A 152 -5.22 3.74 3.43
C MET A 152 -4.32 3.70 2.20
N LEU A 153 -3.56 4.75 1.99
CA LEU A 153 -2.56 4.84 0.92
C LEU A 153 -1.16 4.87 1.56
N THR A 154 -0.39 3.84 1.29
CA THR A 154 1.00 3.75 1.73
C THR A 154 1.91 4.12 0.58
N VAL A 155 2.85 5.03 0.82
CA VAL A 155 3.89 5.41 -0.14
C VAL A 155 5.23 5.03 0.46
N THR A 156 5.96 4.14 -0.22
CA THR A 156 7.25 3.62 0.25
C THR A 156 8.36 4.00 -0.71
N ASP A 157 9.39 4.66 -0.20
CA ASP A 157 10.63 4.91 -0.93
C ASP A 157 11.81 4.13 -0.31
N LYS A 158 13.04 4.47 -0.70
CA LYS A 158 14.26 3.78 -0.22
C LYS A 158 14.58 4.09 1.26
N SER A 159 13.97 5.10 1.85
CA SER A 159 14.34 5.64 3.16
C SER A 159 13.16 5.78 4.12
N GLN A 160 11.93 5.86 3.62
CA GLN A 160 10.76 6.15 4.44
C GLN A 160 9.49 5.48 3.93
N ILE A 161 8.53 5.37 4.84
CA ILE A 161 7.16 4.94 4.58
C ILE A 161 6.23 6.08 5.02
N SER A 162 5.45 6.61 4.09
CA SER A 162 4.42 7.60 4.35
C SER A 162 3.05 6.95 4.30
N LEU A 163 2.25 7.13 5.33
CA LEU A 163 0.91 6.58 5.44
C LEU A 163 -0.13 7.70 5.39
N PHE A 164 -1.07 7.56 4.50
CA PHE A 164 -2.20 8.47 4.34
C PHE A 164 -3.52 7.74 4.55
N LYS A 165 -4.49 8.45 5.08
CA LYS A 165 -5.87 8.00 5.21
C LYS A 165 -6.77 8.79 4.26
N ALA A 166 -7.72 8.10 3.63
CA ALA A 166 -8.72 8.74 2.81
C ALA A 166 -9.71 9.54 3.69
N ILE A 167 -10.01 10.76 3.25
CA ILE A 167 -11.09 11.57 3.81
C ILE A 167 -12.00 12.04 2.66
N ALA A 168 -13.29 12.17 2.92
CA ALA A 168 -14.24 12.67 1.93
C ALA A 168 -13.87 14.08 1.45
N LYS A 169 -14.15 14.37 0.18
CA LYS A 169 -14.05 15.71 -0.41
C LYS A 169 -15.20 16.58 0.01
#